data_be341f60161be067c61a2ab9039e3fe3
#
_entry.id   be341f60161be067c61a2ab9039e3fe3
#
_cell.length_a   1.000
_cell.length_b   1.000
_cell.length_c   1.000
_cell.angle_alpha   90.00
_cell.angle_beta   90.00
_cell.angle_gamma   90.00
#
_symmetry.space_group_name_H-M   'P 1'
#
loop_
_entity.id
_entity.type
_entity.pdbx_description
1 polymer ?
#
loop_
_entity_poly.entity_id
_entity_poly.type
_entity_poly.pdbx_seq_one_letter_code
_entity_poly.pdbx_strand_id
1 'polypeptide(L)'
;MYQISNFIDNDDITTLASLGAFTVLEYQRDLSVMPQDAQIAYFANAMNVRKRQVVCDLSKANSGITLQAGAMQWTVGNVNATTGIKGVGDLLGKAMRGKVTGESAIKPEYTGNGTLVLEPTYRHILLVDLQDWNGSIVLDDGLFLACESTLKHKAVMRSNFSSAVAGGEGLFNLGVSGSGILCLESVCPREELVEITLQDDVLKVDGNMAIAWSGSLNFTVERSGKSLMGSAVSGEGLVNVFRGTGKVLLAPVAQGIA
;
A
#
# COMPACT_ATOMS: atom_id res chain seq x y z
N MET A 1 -25.78 -19.87 -6.66
CA MET A 1 -24.50 -20.54 -6.36
C MET A 1 -23.62 -20.43 -7.61
N TYR A 2 -22.35 -20.05 -7.51
CA TYR A 2 -21.41 -19.97 -8.64
C TYR A 2 -20.21 -20.89 -8.37
N GLN A 3 -19.47 -21.23 -9.41
CA GLN A 3 -18.22 -21.97 -9.35
C GLN A 3 -17.18 -21.22 -10.17
N ILE A 4 -15.98 -21.12 -9.65
CA ILE A 4 -14.80 -20.59 -10.35
C ILE A 4 -13.87 -21.75 -10.59
N SER A 5 -13.43 -21.95 -11.83
CA SER A 5 -12.50 -23.00 -12.24
C SER A 5 -11.30 -22.38 -12.94
N ASN A 6 -10.17 -23.08 -12.96
CA ASN A 6 -8.90 -22.63 -13.54
C ASN A 6 -8.38 -21.31 -12.91
N PHE A 7 -8.60 -21.13 -11.63
CA PHE A 7 -8.14 -19.97 -10.88
C PHE A 7 -7.35 -20.44 -9.64
N ILE A 8 -7.98 -20.54 -8.45
CA ILE A 8 -7.27 -21.03 -7.25
C ILE A 8 -6.90 -22.52 -7.37
N ASP A 9 -7.65 -23.26 -8.16
CA ASP A 9 -7.44 -24.67 -8.50
C ASP A 9 -6.50 -24.90 -9.70
N ASN A 10 -5.73 -23.90 -10.11
CA ASN A 10 -4.81 -23.95 -11.25
C ASN A 10 -3.39 -24.31 -10.77
N ASP A 11 -2.75 -25.30 -11.41
CA ASP A 11 -1.40 -25.77 -11.07
C ASP A 11 -0.30 -24.68 -11.27
N ASP A 12 -0.58 -23.65 -12.08
CA ASP A 12 0.32 -22.55 -12.33
C ASP A 12 0.11 -21.36 -11.37
N ILE A 13 -0.80 -21.51 -10.41
CA ILE A 13 -1.11 -20.47 -9.41
C ILE A 13 -0.91 -21.03 -8.01
N THR A 14 -0.16 -20.32 -7.19
CA THR A 14 0.04 -20.67 -5.78
C THR A 14 -0.53 -19.60 -4.86
N THR A 15 -1.03 -20.01 -3.70
CA THR A 15 -1.41 -19.11 -2.63
C THR A 15 -0.16 -18.77 -1.82
N LEU A 16 0.24 -17.47 -1.83
CA LEU A 16 1.37 -16.98 -1.03
C LEU A 16 0.98 -16.71 0.42
N ALA A 17 -0.19 -16.10 0.62
CA ALA A 17 -0.64 -15.68 1.94
C ALA A 17 -2.17 -15.62 1.99
N SER A 18 -2.74 -15.79 3.18
CA SER A 18 -4.15 -15.52 3.44
C SER A 18 -4.30 -14.91 4.83
N LEU A 19 -5.09 -13.84 4.94
CA LEU A 19 -5.39 -13.18 6.20
C LEU A 19 -6.78 -12.54 6.13
N GLY A 20 -7.68 -12.91 7.06
CA GLY A 20 -9.06 -12.45 7.06
C GLY A 20 -9.79 -12.78 5.75
N ALA A 21 -10.29 -11.75 5.09
CA ALA A 21 -10.99 -11.85 3.81
C ALA A 21 -10.06 -11.91 2.60
N PHE A 22 -8.74 -11.68 2.76
CA PHE A 22 -7.78 -11.55 1.67
C PHE A 22 -6.99 -12.82 1.44
N THR A 23 -6.82 -13.20 0.18
CA THR A 23 -5.90 -14.25 -0.28
C THR A 23 -5.03 -13.69 -1.39
N VAL A 24 -3.71 -13.87 -1.27
CA VAL A 24 -2.72 -13.44 -2.26
C VAL A 24 -2.32 -14.64 -3.09
N LEU A 25 -2.52 -14.53 -4.40
CA LEU A 25 -2.11 -15.52 -5.39
C LEU A 25 -0.85 -15.05 -6.10
N GLU A 26 0.01 -15.99 -6.49
CA GLU A 26 1.16 -15.78 -7.35
C GLU A 26 1.13 -16.72 -8.55
N TYR A 27 1.32 -16.15 -9.74
CA TYR A 27 1.37 -16.89 -11.00
C TYR A 27 2.78 -17.46 -11.20
N GLN A 28 2.93 -18.78 -11.20
CA GLN A 28 4.22 -19.45 -11.36
C GLN A 28 4.68 -19.43 -12.82
N ARG A 29 3.75 -19.43 -13.75
CA ARG A 29 4.00 -19.32 -15.19
C ARG A 29 2.98 -18.39 -15.82
N ASP A 30 3.39 -17.65 -16.85
CA ASP A 30 2.50 -16.89 -17.73
C ASP A 30 2.46 -17.57 -19.08
N LEU A 31 1.45 -18.41 -19.29
CA LEU A 31 1.26 -19.14 -20.53
C LEU A 31 0.71 -18.26 -21.67
N SER A 32 0.35 -17.02 -21.36
CA SER A 32 -0.16 -16.03 -22.33
C SER A 32 0.94 -15.09 -22.85
N VAL A 33 2.20 -15.32 -22.46
CA VAL A 33 3.32 -14.46 -22.88
C VAL A 33 3.50 -14.54 -24.40
N MET A 34 3.67 -13.38 -25.03
CA MET A 34 3.93 -13.31 -26.46
C MET A 34 5.35 -13.81 -26.78
N PRO A 35 5.60 -14.44 -27.95
CA PRO A 35 6.91 -14.99 -28.29
C PRO A 35 8.08 -13.99 -28.22
N GLN A 36 7.86 -12.73 -28.57
CA GLN A 36 8.86 -11.66 -28.49
C GLN A 36 9.24 -11.31 -27.05
N ASP A 37 8.37 -11.55 -26.07
CA ASP A 37 8.55 -11.23 -24.65
C ASP A 37 8.98 -12.45 -23.83
N ALA A 38 8.99 -13.65 -24.44
CA ALA A 38 9.21 -14.91 -23.74
C ALA A 38 10.56 -14.97 -23.03
N GLN A 39 11.62 -14.42 -23.62
CA GLN A 39 12.95 -14.38 -22.99
C GLN A 39 12.94 -13.49 -21.74
N ILE A 40 12.37 -12.29 -21.83
CA ILE A 40 12.26 -11.35 -20.71
C ILE A 40 11.42 -11.98 -19.60
N ALA A 41 10.27 -12.54 -19.93
CA ALA A 41 9.39 -13.21 -18.98
C ALA A 41 10.05 -14.40 -18.27
N TYR A 42 10.85 -15.19 -19.00
CA TYR A 42 11.60 -16.30 -18.44
C TYR A 42 12.62 -15.82 -17.37
N PHE A 43 13.44 -14.83 -17.70
CA PHE A 43 14.41 -14.30 -16.73
C PHE A 43 13.75 -13.55 -15.57
N ALA A 44 12.68 -12.81 -15.82
CA ALA A 44 11.89 -12.17 -14.77
C ALA A 44 11.36 -13.20 -13.77
N ASN A 45 10.77 -14.31 -14.28
CA ASN A 45 10.28 -15.38 -13.43
C ASN A 45 11.40 -16.06 -12.62
N ALA A 46 12.56 -16.30 -13.24
CA ALA A 46 13.75 -16.85 -12.58
C ALA A 46 14.27 -15.95 -11.44
N MET A 47 14.06 -14.64 -11.55
CA MET A 47 14.40 -13.63 -10.54
C MET A 47 13.24 -13.33 -9.57
N ASN A 48 12.19 -14.18 -9.53
CA ASN A 48 11.00 -14.02 -8.70
C ASN A 48 10.16 -12.76 -9.00
N VAL A 49 10.30 -12.19 -10.20
CA VAL A 49 9.43 -11.11 -10.70
C VAL A 49 8.21 -11.76 -11.35
N ARG A 50 7.18 -12.01 -10.55
CA ARG A 50 5.96 -12.74 -10.93
C ARG A 50 4.73 -11.88 -10.75
N LYS A 51 3.69 -12.17 -11.52
CA LYS A 51 2.37 -11.57 -11.29
C LYS A 51 1.78 -12.07 -9.98
N ARG A 52 1.22 -11.14 -9.21
CA ARG A 52 0.45 -11.42 -8.00
C ARG A 52 -0.94 -10.85 -8.14
N GLN A 53 -1.90 -11.48 -7.50
CA GLN A 53 -3.29 -11.06 -7.55
C GLN A 53 -3.95 -11.28 -6.20
N VAL A 54 -4.83 -10.36 -5.81
CA VAL A 54 -5.57 -10.46 -4.55
C VAL A 54 -6.99 -10.90 -4.83
N VAL A 55 -7.42 -11.91 -4.10
CA VAL A 55 -8.80 -12.40 -4.05
C VAL A 55 -9.39 -12.06 -2.69
N CYS A 56 -10.55 -11.42 -2.69
CA CYS A 56 -11.28 -11.06 -1.48
C CYS A 56 -12.56 -11.88 -1.39
N ASP A 57 -12.73 -12.57 -0.29
CA ASP A 57 -13.98 -13.26 0.08
C ASP A 57 -14.85 -12.32 0.91
N LEU A 58 -15.85 -11.70 0.27
CA LEU A 58 -16.71 -10.73 0.94
C LEU A 58 -17.58 -11.35 2.06
N SER A 59 -17.77 -12.67 2.06
CA SER A 59 -18.47 -13.35 3.14
C SER A 59 -17.71 -13.37 4.46
N LYS A 60 -16.39 -13.20 4.39
CA LYS A 60 -15.48 -13.12 5.55
C LYS A 60 -15.20 -11.69 5.99
N ALA A 61 -15.53 -10.69 5.16
CA ALA A 61 -15.35 -9.28 5.49
C ALA A 61 -16.51 -8.80 6.38
N ASN A 62 -16.21 -8.36 7.60
CA ASN A 62 -17.24 -7.97 8.58
C ASN A 62 -18.11 -6.80 8.13
N SER A 63 -17.63 -5.91 7.26
CA SER A 63 -18.36 -4.73 6.79
C SER A 63 -18.16 -4.43 5.31
N GLY A 64 -17.39 -5.26 4.60
CA GLY A 64 -17.00 -5.06 3.21
C GLY A 64 -15.52 -4.77 3.04
N ILE A 65 -15.14 -4.51 1.80
CA ILE A 65 -13.75 -4.23 1.39
C ILE A 65 -13.71 -2.88 0.67
N THR A 66 -12.83 -2.03 1.12
CA THR A 66 -12.51 -0.73 0.51
C THR A 66 -11.25 -0.87 -0.35
N LEU A 67 -11.31 -0.39 -1.61
CA LEU A 67 -10.21 -0.51 -2.57
C LEU A 67 -9.60 0.84 -2.93
N GLN A 68 -8.36 0.79 -3.42
CA GLN A 68 -7.82 1.85 -4.27
C GLN A 68 -8.67 1.96 -5.54
N ALA A 69 -8.94 3.18 -6.00
CA ALA A 69 -9.73 3.39 -7.22
C ALA A 69 -9.06 2.72 -8.43
N GLY A 70 -9.83 1.95 -9.19
CA GLY A 70 -9.34 1.20 -10.34
C GLY A 70 -8.74 -0.17 -10.04
N ALA A 71 -8.63 -0.58 -8.76
CA ALA A 71 -8.03 -1.85 -8.41
C ALA A 71 -8.92 -3.08 -8.63
N MET A 72 -10.24 -2.92 -8.84
CA MET A 72 -11.15 -4.04 -9.10
C MET A 72 -11.01 -4.54 -10.52
N GLN A 73 -10.80 -5.85 -10.70
CA GLN A 73 -10.83 -6.51 -11.99
C GLN A 73 -12.20 -7.13 -12.28
N TRP A 74 -12.70 -7.97 -11.39
CA TRP A 74 -14.03 -8.56 -11.53
C TRP A 74 -14.62 -8.98 -10.18
N THR A 75 -15.93 -9.19 -10.18
CA THR A 75 -16.70 -9.72 -9.04
C THR A 75 -17.65 -10.82 -9.49
N VAL A 76 -17.98 -11.74 -8.58
CA VAL A 76 -19.02 -12.74 -8.78
C VAL A 76 -19.78 -13.00 -7.49
N GLY A 77 -21.07 -13.24 -7.59
CA GLY A 77 -21.99 -13.40 -6.47
C GLY A 77 -22.85 -12.18 -6.24
N ASN A 78 -23.44 -12.07 -5.06
CA ASN A 78 -24.25 -10.89 -4.68
C ASN A 78 -23.32 -9.80 -4.11
N VAL A 79 -22.73 -9.01 -5.00
CA VAL A 79 -21.77 -7.96 -4.67
C VAL A 79 -22.34 -6.59 -5.01
N ASN A 80 -22.32 -5.68 -4.05
CA ASN A 80 -22.72 -4.29 -4.21
C ASN A 80 -21.50 -3.39 -4.10
N ALA A 81 -21.34 -2.47 -5.06
CA ALA A 81 -20.28 -1.47 -5.06
C ALA A 81 -20.85 -0.07 -4.78
N THR A 82 -20.18 0.69 -3.93
CA THR A 82 -20.50 2.10 -3.68
C THR A 82 -19.22 2.93 -3.62
N THR A 83 -19.28 4.15 -4.15
CA THR A 83 -18.18 5.12 -4.06
C THR A 83 -18.39 6.11 -2.91
N GLY A 84 -19.53 6.03 -2.23
CA GLY A 84 -19.90 7.00 -1.20
C GLY A 84 -20.03 8.44 -1.71
N ILE A 85 -20.13 8.64 -3.04
CA ILE A 85 -20.28 9.96 -3.66
C ILE A 85 -21.78 10.34 -3.62
N LYS A 86 -22.07 11.47 -2.96
CA LYS A 86 -23.47 11.97 -2.80
C LYS A 86 -23.87 12.99 -3.87
N GLY A 87 -22.98 13.36 -4.81
CA GLY A 87 -23.26 14.32 -5.87
C GLY A 87 -22.01 15.00 -6.42
N VAL A 88 -22.17 15.87 -7.42
CA VAL A 88 -21.08 16.56 -8.14
C VAL A 88 -20.19 17.39 -7.21
N GLY A 89 -20.77 18.06 -6.21
CA GLY A 89 -20.01 18.85 -5.23
C GLY A 89 -19.13 17.99 -4.32
N ASP A 90 -19.60 16.82 -3.92
CA ASP A 90 -18.84 15.86 -3.13
C ASP A 90 -17.72 15.22 -3.97
N LEU A 91 -17.99 14.92 -5.25
CA LEU A 91 -16.99 14.45 -6.21
C LEU A 91 -15.83 15.44 -6.37
N LEU A 92 -16.15 16.74 -6.58
CA LEU A 92 -15.13 17.78 -6.70
C LEU A 92 -14.30 17.92 -5.41
N GLY A 93 -14.96 17.92 -4.25
CA GLY A 93 -14.28 17.99 -2.96
C GLY A 93 -13.34 16.79 -2.71
N LYS A 94 -13.76 15.57 -3.06
CA LYS A 94 -12.94 14.36 -2.97
C LYS A 94 -11.80 14.37 -3.99
N ALA A 95 -12.05 14.78 -5.23
CA ALA A 95 -11.01 14.89 -6.27
C ALA A 95 -9.91 15.91 -5.90
N MET A 96 -10.28 17.03 -5.28
CA MET A 96 -9.30 18.00 -4.77
C MET A 96 -8.44 17.42 -3.62
N ARG A 97 -9.05 16.66 -2.70
CA ARG A 97 -8.33 15.99 -1.61
C ARG A 97 -7.38 14.91 -2.14
N GLY A 98 -7.78 14.13 -3.15
CA GLY A 98 -6.94 13.10 -3.77
C GLY A 98 -5.69 13.67 -4.44
N LYS A 99 -5.79 14.85 -5.08
CA LYS A 99 -4.61 15.55 -5.62
C LYS A 99 -3.61 16.01 -4.57
N VAL A 100 -4.09 16.19 -3.34
CA VAL A 100 -3.27 16.66 -2.21
C VAL A 100 -2.53 15.50 -1.53
N THR A 101 -3.07 14.28 -1.58
CA THR A 101 -2.50 13.08 -0.94
C THR A 101 -1.76 12.15 -1.90
N GLY A 102 -1.69 12.46 -3.21
CA GLY A 102 -1.13 11.54 -4.21
C GLY A 102 -1.98 10.28 -4.46
N GLU A 103 -2.91 9.95 -3.58
CA GLU A 103 -3.83 8.83 -3.70
C GLU A 103 -5.25 9.30 -4.07
N SER A 104 -6.04 8.43 -4.72
CA SER A 104 -7.45 8.73 -4.96
C SER A 104 -8.20 8.91 -3.63
N ALA A 105 -8.82 10.09 -3.45
CA ALA A 105 -9.71 10.33 -2.33
C ALA A 105 -11.04 9.57 -2.45
N ILE A 106 -11.31 8.99 -3.61
CA ILE A 106 -12.45 8.13 -3.87
C ILE A 106 -11.97 6.69 -3.73
N LYS A 107 -12.39 6.05 -2.67
CA LYS A 107 -12.10 4.64 -2.41
C LYS A 107 -13.42 3.87 -2.50
N PRO A 108 -13.64 3.09 -3.59
CA PRO A 108 -14.86 2.29 -3.72
C PRO A 108 -14.92 1.21 -2.64
N GLU A 109 -16.11 0.99 -2.12
CA GLU A 109 -16.41 -0.03 -1.12
C GLU A 109 -17.28 -1.12 -1.75
N TYR A 110 -16.92 -2.38 -1.50
CA TYR A 110 -17.61 -3.58 -1.98
C TYR A 110 -18.15 -4.36 -0.80
N THR A 111 -19.46 -4.62 -0.82
CA THR A 111 -20.18 -5.32 0.24
C THR A 111 -21.02 -6.48 -0.31
N GLY A 112 -21.48 -7.35 0.55
CA GLY A 112 -22.38 -8.46 0.18
C GLY A 112 -21.75 -9.82 0.39
N ASN A 113 -22.14 -10.79 -0.46
CA ASN A 113 -21.68 -12.18 -0.37
C ASN A 113 -21.23 -12.65 -1.75
N GLY A 114 -19.93 -12.73 -1.95
CA GLY A 114 -19.33 -13.08 -3.22
C GLY A 114 -17.81 -12.97 -3.19
N THR A 115 -17.22 -13.15 -4.35
CA THR A 115 -15.78 -12.99 -4.56
C THR A 115 -15.51 -11.68 -5.31
N LEU A 116 -14.54 -10.95 -4.83
CA LEU A 116 -13.99 -9.76 -5.47
C LEU A 116 -12.52 -10.02 -5.79
N VAL A 117 -12.13 -9.80 -7.03
CA VAL A 117 -10.76 -10.02 -7.50
C VAL A 117 -10.18 -8.71 -7.99
N LEU A 118 -8.95 -8.43 -7.57
CA LEU A 118 -8.24 -7.20 -7.92
C LEU A 118 -7.41 -7.39 -9.19
N GLU A 119 -7.02 -6.28 -9.81
CA GLU A 119 -6.09 -6.29 -10.95
C GLU A 119 -4.76 -6.96 -10.57
N PRO A 120 -4.17 -7.76 -11.45
CA PRO A 120 -2.87 -8.37 -11.19
C PRO A 120 -1.76 -7.31 -11.22
N THR A 121 -0.74 -7.52 -10.40
CA THR A 121 0.43 -6.65 -10.30
C THR A 121 1.72 -7.46 -10.27
N TYR A 122 2.83 -6.86 -10.68
CA TYR A 122 4.19 -7.40 -10.46
C TYR A 122 4.80 -6.96 -9.14
N ARG A 123 4.12 -6.08 -8.39
CA ARG A 123 4.55 -5.67 -7.06
C ARG A 123 4.25 -6.77 -6.04
N HIS A 124 4.84 -6.64 -4.85
CA HIS A 124 4.63 -7.55 -3.74
C HIS A 124 3.41 -7.11 -2.93
N ILE A 125 2.63 -8.07 -2.47
CA ILE A 125 1.43 -7.82 -1.67
C ILE A 125 1.75 -8.15 -0.21
N LEU A 126 1.51 -7.18 0.67
CA LEU A 126 1.66 -7.34 2.11
C LEU A 126 0.28 -7.32 2.77
N LEU A 127 -0.03 -8.36 3.54
CA LEU A 127 -1.22 -8.38 4.39
C LEU A 127 -0.81 -7.97 5.82
N VAL A 128 -1.48 -6.98 6.39
CA VAL A 128 -1.14 -6.39 7.68
C VAL A 128 -2.37 -6.37 8.57
N ASP A 129 -2.30 -7.03 9.73
CA ASP A 129 -3.27 -6.81 10.80
C ASP A 129 -2.91 -5.49 11.52
N LEU A 130 -3.87 -4.57 11.56
CA LEU A 130 -3.63 -3.27 12.17
C LEU A 130 -3.44 -3.34 13.69
N GLN A 131 -3.83 -4.45 14.33
CA GLN A 131 -3.57 -4.70 15.74
C GLN A 131 -2.06 -4.81 16.03
N ASP A 132 -1.26 -5.37 15.10
CA ASP A 132 0.21 -5.44 15.21
C ASP A 132 0.88 -4.06 15.16
N TRP A 133 0.11 -3.02 14.79
CA TRP A 133 0.51 -1.62 14.70
C TRP A 133 -0.21 -0.74 15.74
N ASN A 134 -0.70 -1.33 16.82
CA ASN A 134 -1.49 -0.65 17.85
C ASN A 134 -2.68 0.13 17.26
N GLY A 135 -3.31 -0.43 16.23
CA GLY A 135 -4.50 0.10 15.58
C GLY A 135 -4.31 1.37 14.74
N SER A 136 -3.07 1.76 14.40
CA SER A 136 -2.83 2.93 13.57
C SER A 136 -1.51 2.87 12.81
N ILE A 137 -1.58 3.08 11.49
CA ILE A 137 -0.44 3.11 10.58
C ILE A 137 -0.53 4.32 9.65
N VAL A 138 0.59 4.86 9.26
CA VAL A 138 0.73 5.87 8.20
C VAL A 138 1.48 5.23 7.05
N LEU A 139 0.99 5.40 5.84
CA LEU A 139 1.52 4.80 4.62
C LEU A 139 2.12 5.87 3.73
N ASP A 140 3.22 5.54 3.09
CA ASP A 140 3.75 6.33 1.99
C ASP A 140 2.88 6.21 0.74
N ASP A 141 3.03 7.15 -0.20
CA ASP A 141 2.20 7.25 -1.40
C ASP A 141 2.29 5.98 -2.26
N GLY A 142 1.14 5.53 -2.77
CA GLY A 142 1.03 4.38 -3.66
C GLY A 142 1.13 3.01 -2.99
N LEU A 143 1.25 2.93 -1.66
CA LEU A 143 1.32 1.66 -0.94
C LEU A 143 -0.06 1.03 -0.69
N PHE A 144 -1.12 1.84 -0.54
CA PHE A 144 -2.47 1.36 -0.26
C PHE A 144 -3.09 0.65 -1.47
N LEU A 145 -3.53 -0.59 -1.30
CA LEU A 145 -4.28 -1.34 -2.31
C LEU A 145 -5.73 -1.58 -1.88
N ALA A 146 -5.93 -2.16 -0.69
CA ALA A 146 -7.25 -2.50 -0.16
C ALA A 146 -7.25 -2.58 1.36
N CYS A 147 -8.43 -2.55 1.96
CA CYS A 147 -8.59 -2.87 3.37
C CYS A 147 -10.02 -3.31 3.71
N GLU A 148 -10.22 -3.90 4.88
CA GLU A 148 -11.56 -4.06 5.44
C GLU A 148 -12.20 -2.69 5.70
N SER A 149 -13.50 -2.54 5.38
CA SER A 149 -14.23 -1.26 5.48
C SER A 149 -14.46 -0.79 6.92
N THR A 150 -14.08 -1.61 7.91
CA THR A 150 -14.00 -1.21 9.34
C THR A 150 -12.91 -0.16 9.58
N LEU A 151 -11.89 -0.10 8.72
CA LEU A 151 -10.75 0.81 8.86
C LEU A 151 -11.11 2.22 8.38
N LYS A 152 -10.62 3.21 9.10
CA LYS A 152 -10.82 4.63 8.82
C LYS A 152 -9.58 5.23 8.16
N HIS A 153 -9.81 6.05 7.15
CA HIS A 153 -8.77 6.74 6.39
C HIS A 153 -8.72 8.22 6.74
N LYS A 154 -7.53 8.77 6.89
CA LYS A 154 -7.32 10.23 7.04
C LYS A 154 -6.07 10.67 6.30
N ALA A 155 -6.07 11.90 5.78
CA ALA A 155 -4.84 12.55 5.34
C ALA A 155 -4.02 12.97 6.56
N VAL A 156 -2.73 12.62 6.58
CA VAL A 156 -1.76 13.01 7.61
C VAL A 156 -0.77 13.95 6.95
N MET A 157 -0.72 15.20 7.42
CA MET A 157 0.15 16.20 6.84
C MET A 157 1.62 15.92 7.17
N ARG A 158 2.50 16.00 6.18
CA ARG A 158 3.95 16.05 6.39
C ARG A 158 4.30 17.36 7.11
N SER A 159 5.07 17.30 8.16
CA SER A 159 5.17 18.32 9.21
C SER A 159 5.76 19.68 8.81
N ASN A 160 6.25 19.88 7.57
CA ASN A 160 6.80 21.17 7.12
C ASN A 160 6.47 21.44 5.65
N PHE A 161 5.67 22.50 5.42
CA PHE A 161 5.27 22.98 4.10
C PHE A 161 6.45 23.27 3.16
N SER A 162 7.60 23.70 3.71
CA SER A 162 8.81 24.00 2.95
C SER A 162 9.56 22.78 2.42
N SER A 163 9.45 21.62 3.06
CA SER A 163 10.12 20.38 2.64
C SER A 163 9.35 19.64 1.54
N ALA A 164 8.04 19.69 1.55
CA ALA A 164 7.18 19.08 0.54
C ALA A 164 7.33 19.73 -0.85
N VAL A 165 7.57 21.04 -0.88
CA VAL A 165 7.81 21.79 -2.14
C VAL A 165 9.20 21.49 -2.73
N ALA A 166 10.18 21.18 -1.88
CA ALA A 166 11.56 20.93 -2.32
C ALA A 166 11.81 19.47 -2.79
N GLY A 167 10.97 18.52 -2.35
CA GLY A 167 11.18 17.08 -2.59
C GLY A 167 10.37 16.47 -3.74
N GLY A 168 9.42 17.20 -4.34
CA GLY A 168 8.56 16.66 -5.41
C GLY A 168 7.56 15.60 -4.92
N GLU A 169 7.45 15.36 -3.62
CA GLU A 169 6.55 14.39 -3.00
C GLU A 169 5.25 15.05 -2.52
N GLY A 170 4.19 14.25 -2.38
CA GLY A 170 2.90 14.70 -1.88
C GLY A 170 2.98 15.40 -0.52
N LEU A 171 2.06 16.34 -0.27
CA LEU A 171 1.99 17.09 0.99
C LEU A 171 1.44 16.26 2.16
N PHE A 172 0.85 15.12 1.88
CA PHE A 172 0.13 14.30 2.85
C PHE A 172 0.38 12.82 2.58
N ASN A 173 0.44 12.06 3.66
CA ASN A 173 0.45 10.61 3.66
C ASN A 173 -0.94 10.07 4.03
N LEU A 174 -1.20 8.80 3.72
CA LEU A 174 -2.45 8.14 4.11
C LEU A 174 -2.32 7.53 5.51
N GLY A 175 -3.03 8.06 6.48
CA GLY A 175 -3.22 7.42 7.79
C GLY A 175 -4.41 6.46 7.75
N VAL A 176 -4.21 5.23 8.25
CA VAL A 176 -5.25 4.21 8.41
C VAL A 176 -5.35 3.85 9.88
N SER A 177 -6.57 3.74 10.42
CA SER A 177 -6.79 3.43 11.83
C SER A 177 -8.04 2.58 12.07
N GLY A 178 -8.02 1.80 13.15
CA GLY A 178 -9.10 0.91 13.55
C GLY A 178 -8.63 -0.51 13.81
N SER A 179 -9.55 -1.48 13.71
CA SER A 179 -9.27 -2.91 13.82
C SER A 179 -9.71 -3.59 12.53
N GLY A 180 -8.80 -4.32 11.89
CA GLY A 180 -9.03 -5.01 10.62
C GLY A 180 -7.76 -5.21 9.81
N ILE A 181 -7.92 -5.82 8.65
CA ILE A 181 -6.83 -6.19 7.76
C ILE A 181 -6.63 -5.12 6.68
N LEU A 182 -5.37 -4.80 6.45
CA LEU A 182 -4.89 -3.89 5.42
C LEU A 182 -4.07 -4.68 4.40
N CYS A 183 -4.32 -4.44 3.12
CA CYS A 183 -3.62 -5.01 1.99
C CYS A 183 -2.82 -3.90 1.29
N LEU A 184 -1.51 -4.07 1.21
CA LEU A 184 -0.57 -3.09 0.68
C LEU A 184 0.12 -3.63 -0.56
N GLU A 185 0.45 -2.74 -1.49
CA GLU A 185 1.19 -3.02 -2.72
C GLU A 185 2.60 -2.42 -2.61
N SER A 186 3.61 -3.27 -2.38
CA SER A 186 4.98 -2.88 -2.08
C SER A 186 5.94 -3.16 -3.24
N VAL A 187 6.96 -2.35 -3.40
CA VAL A 187 8.07 -2.59 -4.34
C VAL A 187 9.03 -3.68 -3.85
N CYS A 188 9.06 -3.91 -2.53
CA CYS A 188 9.90 -4.94 -1.90
C CYS A 188 9.03 -6.05 -1.29
N PRO A 189 9.48 -7.31 -1.31
CA PRO A 189 8.85 -8.40 -0.57
C PRO A 189 8.99 -8.18 0.95
N ARG A 190 8.12 -8.84 1.74
CA ARG A 190 8.13 -8.69 3.21
C ARG A 190 9.48 -9.08 3.82
N GLU A 191 10.13 -10.07 3.26
CA GLU A 191 11.39 -10.66 3.72
C GLU A 191 12.58 -9.70 3.56
N GLU A 192 12.50 -8.74 2.64
CA GLU A 192 13.53 -7.73 2.42
C GLU A 192 13.25 -6.41 3.16
N LEU A 193 12.04 -6.23 3.69
CA LEU A 193 11.71 -5.04 4.43
C LEU A 193 12.34 -5.05 5.83
N VAL A 194 13.03 -3.98 6.17
CA VAL A 194 13.62 -3.79 7.50
C VAL A 194 12.59 -3.19 8.43
N GLU A 195 12.23 -3.90 9.50
CA GLU A 195 11.32 -3.40 10.54
C GLU A 195 12.14 -2.89 11.72
N ILE A 196 11.96 -1.61 12.06
CA ILE A 196 12.61 -0.97 13.19
C ILE A 196 11.55 -0.64 14.25
N THR A 197 11.72 -1.16 15.46
CA THR A 197 10.88 -0.84 16.61
C THR A 197 11.58 0.18 17.50
N LEU A 198 10.92 1.32 17.71
CA LEU A 198 11.38 2.38 18.60
C LEU A 198 10.68 2.27 19.96
N GLN A 199 11.42 2.52 21.05
CA GLN A 199 10.92 2.60 22.42
C GLN A 199 11.42 3.91 23.03
N ASP A 200 10.65 4.99 22.85
CA ASP A 200 11.02 6.36 23.20
C ASP A 200 12.38 6.77 22.61
N ASP A 201 12.54 6.49 21.31
CA ASP A 201 13.81 6.66 20.60
C ASP A 201 13.60 7.45 19.28
N VAL A 202 14.67 7.62 18.53
CA VAL A 202 14.74 8.44 17.31
C VAL A 202 15.36 7.64 16.17
N LEU A 203 14.64 7.54 15.06
CA LEU A 203 15.16 7.05 13.78
C LEU A 203 15.28 8.23 12.81
N LYS A 204 16.40 8.29 12.10
CA LYS A 204 16.63 9.21 10.98
C LYS A 204 16.87 8.42 9.71
N VAL A 205 16.16 8.77 8.65
CA VAL A 205 16.21 8.07 7.36
C VAL A 205 16.44 9.11 6.27
N ASP A 206 17.46 8.90 5.44
CA ASP A 206 17.66 9.69 4.25
C ASP A 206 16.75 9.19 3.12
N GLY A 207 16.19 10.12 2.34
CA GLY A 207 15.30 9.80 1.22
C GLY A 207 14.00 9.07 1.63
N ASN A 208 13.40 8.35 0.66
CA ASN A 208 12.06 7.76 0.73
C ASN A 208 12.06 6.27 1.09
N MET A 209 12.96 5.84 1.94
CA MET A 209 13.07 4.42 2.29
C MET A 209 12.01 3.97 3.29
N ALA A 210 11.42 4.89 4.07
CA ALA A 210 10.36 4.57 5.03
C ALA A 210 9.01 4.49 4.31
N ILE A 211 8.49 3.27 4.13
CA ILE A 211 7.24 3.02 3.40
C ILE A 211 6.00 3.01 4.29
N ALA A 212 6.16 2.68 5.59
CA ALA A 212 5.06 2.70 6.56
C ALA A 212 5.60 2.91 7.97
N TRP A 213 4.79 3.53 8.84
CA TRP A 213 5.14 3.73 10.25
C TRP A 213 3.92 3.82 11.15
N SER A 214 4.10 3.52 12.45
CA SER A 214 3.04 3.62 13.45
C SER A 214 2.51 5.06 13.56
N GLY A 215 1.19 5.20 13.59
CA GLY A 215 0.55 6.51 13.75
C GLY A 215 0.82 7.20 15.11
N SER A 216 1.44 6.49 16.07
CA SER A 216 1.92 7.03 17.34
C SER A 216 3.24 7.78 17.24
N LEU A 217 4.03 7.56 16.18
CA LEU A 217 5.31 8.24 15.99
C LEU A 217 5.11 9.68 15.53
N ASN A 218 5.93 10.58 16.08
CA ASN A 218 6.02 11.95 15.60
C ASN A 218 6.98 11.98 14.39
N PHE A 219 6.43 12.23 13.22
CA PHE A 219 7.16 12.32 11.96
C PHE A 219 7.48 13.79 11.64
N THR A 220 8.76 14.11 11.38
CA THR A 220 9.22 15.41 10.91
C THR A 220 10.25 15.25 9.80
N VAL A 221 10.38 16.27 8.95
CA VAL A 221 11.47 16.37 7.98
C VAL A 221 12.43 17.44 8.46
N GLU A 222 13.69 17.09 8.67
CA GLU A 222 14.70 17.94 9.25
C GLU A 222 15.94 18.02 8.34
N ARG A 223 16.77 19.02 8.57
CA ARG A 223 18.08 19.09 7.91
C ARG A 223 19.04 18.10 8.57
N SER A 224 19.87 17.40 7.78
CA SER A 224 20.86 16.46 8.29
C SER A 224 21.94 17.14 9.13
N GLY A 225 22.24 18.42 8.89
CA GLY A 225 23.27 19.20 9.59
C GLY A 225 22.73 20.41 10.35
N LYS A 226 23.51 20.89 11.33
CA LYS A 226 23.17 22.07 12.13
C LYS A 226 23.21 23.39 11.35
N SER A 227 23.80 23.40 10.12
CA SER A 227 23.89 24.58 9.26
C SER A 227 23.61 24.21 7.81
N LEU A 228 23.22 25.22 6.99
CA LEU A 228 23.03 25.07 5.54
C LEU A 228 24.29 24.54 4.84
N MET A 229 25.47 25.01 5.25
CA MET A 229 26.74 24.54 4.72
C MET A 229 27.07 23.10 5.15
N GLY A 230 26.75 22.73 6.40
CA GLY A 230 26.94 21.37 6.90
C GLY A 230 26.10 20.33 6.17
N SER A 231 24.82 20.64 5.89
CA SER A 231 23.94 19.76 5.09
C SER A 231 24.37 19.65 3.63
N ALA A 232 24.89 20.75 3.04
CA ALA A 232 25.38 20.72 1.66
C ALA A 232 26.71 19.93 1.52
N VAL A 233 27.55 19.92 2.55
CA VAL A 233 28.85 19.21 2.56
C VAL A 233 28.66 17.71 2.86
N SER A 234 27.67 17.32 3.69
CA SER A 234 27.37 15.91 3.96
C SER A 234 26.69 15.19 2.79
N GLY A 235 26.14 15.93 1.83
CA GLY A 235 25.40 15.36 0.70
C GLY A 235 23.99 14.87 1.03
N GLU A 236 23.58 14.90 2.32
CA GLU A 236 22.33 14.33 2.83
C GLU A 236 21.23 15.39 3.03
N GLY A 237 21.08 16.41 2.41
CA GLY A 237 20.11 17.50 2.44
C GLY A 237 19.05 17.47 3.57
N LEU A 238 17.94 16.81 3.33
CA LEU A 238 16.83 16.63 4.25
C LEU A 238 16.69 15.16 4.67
N VAL A 239 16.41 14.90 5.94
CA VAL A 239 16.18 13.57 6.49
C VAL A 239 14.78 13.46 7.11
N ASN A 240 14.17 12.32 6.93
CA ASN A 240 12.94 11.92 7.61
C ASN A 240 13.28 11.48 9.04
N VAL A 241 12.61 12.06 10.02
CA VAL A 241 12.87 11.78 11.44
C VAL A 241 11.60 11.30 12.12
N PHE A 242 11.71 10.12 12.73
CA PHE A 242 10.63 9.46 13.48
C PHE A 242 11.03 9.43 14.96
N ARG A 243 10.16 9.92 15.85
CA ARG A 243 10.41 9.98 17.30
C ARG A 243 9.28 9.36 18.08
N GLY A 244 9.62 8.67 19.17
CA GLY A 244 8.68 8.12 20.14
C GLY A 244 8.69 6.60 20.18
N THR A 245 7.53 6.00 20.44
CA THR A 245 7.35 4.55 20.55
C THR A 245 6.46 4.04 19.42
N GLY A 246 6.95 3.08 18.65
CA GLY A 246 6.25 2.50 17.50
C GLY A 246 7.18 1.79 16.55
N LYS A 247 6.67 1.44 15.36
CA LYS A 247 7.41 0.72 14.32
C LYS A 247 7.58 1.59 13.07
N VAL A 248 8.68 1.38 12.36
CA VAL A 248 8.93 1.94 11.02
C VAL A 248 9.34 0.79 10.12
N LEU A 249 8.74 0.72 8.93
CA LEU A 249 9.07 -0.26 7.90
C LEU A 249 9.85 0.44 6.78
N LEU A 250 11.07 -0.05 6.53
CA LEU A 250 11.96 0.50 5.53
C LEU A 250 12.11 -0.45 4.35
N ALA A 251 12.02 0.08 3.13
CA ALA A 251 12.46 -0.60 1.92
C ALA A 251 13.97 -0.34 1.73
N PRO A 252 14.81 -1.38 1.57
CA PRO A 252 16.27 -1.21 1.46
C PRO A 252 16.70 -0.60 0.12
N VAL A 253 15.77 -0.50 -0.85
CA VAL A 253 16.00 0.11 -2.15
C VAL A 253 15.08 1.33 -2.30
N ALA A 254 15.61 2.41 -2.86
CA ALA A 254 14.82 3.60 -3.14
C ALA A 254 13.68 3.28 -4.12
N GLN A 255 12.47 3.71 -3.80
CA GLN A 255 11.36 3.63 -4.73
C GLN A 255 11.62 4.58 -5.90
N GLY A 256 11.50 4.11 -7.14
CA GLY A 256 11.54 4.97 -8.32
C GLY A 256 12.80 4.89 -9.20
N ILE A 257 13.66 3.90 -9.00
CA ILE A 257 14.65 3.53 -10.03
C ILE A 257 14.05 2.38 -10.85
N ALA A 258 13.18 2.73 -11.76
CA ALA A 258 12.72 1.87 -12.85
C ALA A 258 12.76 2.66 -14.15
#